data_c5585e7ab6660f2dd3b955381f211c3d
#
_entry.id   c5585e7ab6660f2dd3b955381f211c3d
#
_cell.length_a   1.000
_cell.length_b   1.000
_cell.length_c   1.000
_cell.angle_alpha   90.00
_cell.angle_beta   90.00
_cell.angle_gamma   90.00
#
_symmetry.space_group_name_H-M   'P 1'
#
loop_
_entity.id
_entity.type
_entity.pdbx_description
1 polymer ?
#
loop_
_entity_poly.entity_id
_entity_poly.type
_entity_poly.pdbx_seq_one_letter_code
_entity_poly.pdbx_strand_id
1 'polypeptide(L)'
;MVALNPLPRREAELTSQPDRTQISMPNYVDWPNQQWAFTHMRELIASAQVEAGSDTAPLARRYRDLGHIEIDFAGRRYSISDFQEAAHVDGLMIVHQGEVVHEFYAEHMLASSRHMAMSVTKSFIGTLAGILIDRGLLTLEGLVTDYLPYLAGSSWDGCTITNLLDMTAGTSFDETDYENVDSPSGVGFRILGWPPVRPDDPLPRDYIRDLPNTSAHNERFEYRSILTIVLTLCMEEVTEKPTAQLLTELLWRPMGAEFDADLLMGRSNVPITTGGLCLTLSDLIRFGLLHLNEGRAFDGTQVIPQWWLDRLRHSSPPLIELFSKSVEAEGFPPTAFYHDKFWIYDAAAGIYMASGIYGQQLFVHHPSQTLIAKFSSCPHPLDLDILTLSAIADFTISDALASSSQT
;
A
#
# COMPACT_ATOMS: atom_id res chain seq x y z
N MET A 1 3.73 -11.22 -25.49
CA MET A 1 2.35 -10.78 -25.26
C MET A 1 1.56 -12.00 -24.83
N VAL A 2 1.28 -12.12 -23.54
CA VAL A 2 0.31 -13.09 -23.03
C VAL A 2 -1.05 -12.59 -23.52
N ALA A 3 -1.87 -13.46 -24.11
CA ALA A 3 -3.21 -13.10 -24.54
C ALA A 3 -4.06 -12.82 -23.31
N LEU A 4 -4.38 -11.55 -23.05
CA LEU A 4 -5.31 -11.16 -21.99
C LEU A 4 -6.70 -11.67 -22.35
N ASN A 5 -7.31 -12.42 -21.44
CA ASN A 5 -8.68 -12.89 -21.58
C ASN A 5 -9.64 -11.93 -20.86
N PRO A 6 -10.84 -11.66 -21.39
CA PRO A 6 -11.84 -10.89 -20.66
C PRO A 6 -12.21 -11.65 -19.38
N LEU A 7 -12.23 -10.93 -18.24
CA LEU A 7 -12.65 -11.50 -16.96
C LEU A 7 -14.08 -12.05 -17.08
N PRO A 8 -14.38 -13.26 -16.58
CA PRO A 8 -15.72 -13.83 -16.64
C PRO A 8 -16.71 -12.90 -15.89
N ARG A 9 -17.94 -12.81 -16.40
CA ARG A 9 -19.01 -12.31 -15.54
C ARG A 9 -19.13 -13.29 -14.38
N ARG A 10 -19.17 -12.75 -13.16
CA ARG A 10 -19.47 -13.54 -11.97
C ARG A 10 -20.77 -14.27 -12.25
N GLU A 11 -20.73 -15.54 -12.61
CA GLU A 11 -21.90 -16.41 -12.42
C GLU A 11 -22.12 -16.38 -10.93
N ALA A 12 -23.33 -15.99 -10.51
CA ALA A 12 -23.66 -15.83 -9.11
C ALA A 12 -23.51 -17.18 -8.40
N GLU A 13 -22.29 -17.54 -8.04
CA GLU A 13 -22.07 -18.30 -6.84
C GLU A 13 -22.43 -17.33 -5.71
N LEU A 14 -23.73 -17.21 -5.45
CA LEU A 14 -24.27 -16.76 -4.18
C LEU A 14 -23.80 -17.77 -3.13
N THR A 15 -22.51 -17.72 -2.88
CA THR A 15 -21.94 -18.38 -1.74
C THR A 15 -22.53 -17.67 -0.54
N SER A 16 -23.19 -18.45 0.31
CA SER A 16 -23.54 -18.04 1.66
C SER A 16 -22.42 -17.17 2.23
N GLN A 17 -22.78 -16.04 2.86
CA GLN A 17 -21.80 -15.25 3.61
C GLN A 17 -20.94 -16.19 4.43
N PRO A 18 -19.59 -16.01 4.47
CA PRO A 18 -18.72 -16.92 5.16
C PRO A 18 -19.12 -17.03 6.63
N ASP A 19 -19.12 -18.24 7.17
CA ASP A 19 -19.37 -18.44 8.60
C ASP A 19 -18.21 -17.89 9.40
N ARG A 20 -18.36 -16.67 9.91
CA ARG A 20 -17.34 -15.95 10.66
C ARG A 20 -16.77 -16.73 11.85
N THR A 21 -17.52 -17.70 12.37
CA THR A 21 -17.06 -18.51 13.52
C THR A 21 -15.97 -19.50 13.13
N GLN A 22 -15.80 -19.75 11.83
CA GLN A 22 -14.77 -20.63 11.28
C GLN A 22 -13.60 -19.88 10.67
N ILE A 23 -13.68 -18.52 10.59
CA ILE A 23 -12.60 -17.70 10.08
C ILE A 23 -11.55 -17.51 11.17
N SER A 24 -10.30 -17.74 10.80
CA SER A 24 -9.13 -17.62 11.67
C SER A 24 -7.92 -17.21 10.84
N MET A 25 -6.82 -16.84 11.48
CA MET A 25 -5.62 -16.42 10.75
C MET A 25 -5.07 -17.47 9.74
N PRO A 26 -5.19 -18.81 9.94
CA PRO A 26 -4.80 -19.77 8.92
C PRO A 26 -5.59 -19.73 7.62
N ASN A 27 -6.81 -19.21 7.62
CA ASN A 27 -7.71 -19.24 6.46
C ASN A 27 -8.35 -17.87 6.12
N TYR A 28 -7.85 -16.78 6.71
CA TYR A 28 -8.44 -15.44 6.54
C TYR A 28 -8.34 -14.90 5.10
N VAL A 29 -7.40 -15.40 4.30
CA VAL A 29 -7.21 -15.06 2.88
C VAL A 29 -7.87 -16.03 1.93
N ASP A 30 -8.47 -17.12 2.44
CA ASP A 30 -9.19 -18.07 1.60
C ASP A 30 -10.50 -17.45 1.11
N TRP A 31 -10.77 -17.57 -0.18
CA TRP A 31 -12.04 -17.09 -0.73
C TRP A 31 -13.22 -17.96 -0.24
N PRO A 32 -14.32 -17.38 0.25
CA PRO A 32 -14.65 -15.92 0.34
C PRO A 32 -14.36 -15.31 1.72
N ASN A 33 -13.59 -15.93 2.60
CA ASN A 33 -13.37 -15.49 3.97
C ASN A 33 -12.80 -14.07 4.05
N GLN A 34 -11.94 -13.69 3.09
CA GLN A 34 -11.31 -12.37 3.07
C GLN A 34 -12.32 -11.21 2.97
N GLN A 35 -13.50 -11.41 2.42
CA GLN A 35 -14.55 -10.38 2.38
C GLN A 35 -14.96 -9.92 3.79
N TRP A 36 -14.98 -10.85 4.74
CA TRP A 36 -15.20 -10.54 6.14
C TRP A 36 -13.89 -10.19 6.86
N ALA A 37 -12.86 -11.00 6.67
CA ALA A 37 -11.62 -10.91 7.45
C ALA A 37 -10.94 -9.56 7.29
N PHE A 38 -10.84 -9.02 6.06
CA PHE A 38 -10.11 -7.77 5.80
C PHE A 38 -10.70 -6.56 6.52
N THR A 39 -11.97 -6.61 6.92
CA THR A 39 -12.61 -5.57 7.73
C THR A 39 -12.64 -5.90 9.23
N HIS A 40 -12.17 -7.10 9.65
CA HIS A 40 -12.24 -7.60 11.03
C HIS A 40 -10.89 -8.10 11.58
N MET A 41 -9.78 -7.66 11.00
CA MET A 41 -8.44 -8.16 11.37
C MET A 41 -8.12 -8.04 12.85
N ARG A 42 -8.63 -7.02 13.55
CA ARG A 42 -8.46 -6.85 15.00
C ARG A 42 -9.08 -7.99 15.84
N GLU A 43 -10.01 -8.75 15.26
CA GLU A 43 -10.61 -9.92 15.91
C GLU A 43 -9.77 -11.20 15.71
N LEU A 44 -8.84 -11.17 14.76
CA LEU A 44 -8.01 -12.31 14.36
C LEU A 44 -6.57 -12.23 14.88
N ILE A 45 -6.02 -11.01 15.00
CA ILE A 45 -4.63 -10.80 15.39
C ILE A 45 -4.51 -9.53 16.25
N ALA A 46 -3.51 -9.51 17.15
CA ALA A 46 -3.22 -8.33 17.95
C ALA A 46 -2.96 -7.10 17.08
N SER A 47 -3.45 -5.95 17.52
CA SER A 47 -3.24 -4.67 16.84
C SER A 47 -2.93 -3.56 17.82
N ALA A 48 -2.14 -2.58 17.39
CA ALA A 48 -1.94 -1.30 18.06
C ALA A 48 -2.84 -0.25 17.38
N GLN A 49 -3.50 0.58 18.18
CA GLN A 49 -4.37 1.63 17.67
C GLN A 49 -3.56 2.82 17.17
N VAL A 50 -3.92 3.33 16.00
CA VAL A 50 -3.49 4.61 15.46
C VAL A 50 -4.65 5.58 15.64
N GLU A 51 -4.50 6.53 16.55
CA GLU A 51 -5.62 7.34 17.04
C GLU A 51 -5.92 8.54 16.12
N ALA A 52 -7.18 8.73 15.80
CA ALA A 52 -7.66 9.97 15.18
C ALA A 52 -7.59 11.14 16.16
N GLY A 53 -7.60 12.35 15.62
CA GLY A 53 -7.71 13.59 16.39
C GLY A 53 -9.15 13.99 16.68
N SER A 54 -9.32 15.14 17.32
CA SER A 54 -10.64 15.77 17.49
C SER A 54 -11.12 16.50 16.21
N ASP A 55 -10.17 16.91 15.36
CA ASP A 55 -10.42 17.72 14.18
C ASP A 55 -10.37 16.83 12.93
N THR A 56 -11.53 16.66 12.31
CA THR A 56 -11.66 15.84 11.11
C THR A 56 -11.59 16.69 9.85
N ALA A 57 -10.74 16.31 8.90
CA ALA A 57 -10.69 16.95 7.59
C ALA A 57 -12.01 16.70 6.83
N PRO A 58 -12.74 17.75 6.42
CA PRO A 58 -13.98 17.58 5.70
C PRO A 58 -13.73 16.97 4.32
N LEU A 59 -14.59 16.05 3.89
CA LEU A 59 -14.66 15.56 2.52
C LEU A 59 -15.91 16.13 1.86
N ALA A 60 -15.73 17.13 1.01
CA ALA A 60 -16.82 17.67 0.21
C ALA A 60 -17.33 16.60 -0.76
N ARG A 61 -18.65 16.41 -0.84
CA ARG A 61 -19.28 15.42 -1.72
C ARG A 61 -20.10 16.11 -2.79
N ARG A 62 -19.77 15.81 -4.04
CA ARG A 62 -20.51 16.27 -5.23
C ARG A 62 -20.57 15.16 -6.24
N TYR A 63 -21.45 14.21 -5.97
CA TYR A 63 -21.59 13.01 -6.80
C TYR A 63 -21.90 13.39 -8.25
N ARG A 64 -21.25 12.70 -9.19
CA ARG A 64 -21.44 12.84 -10.64
C ARG A 64 -21.94 11.53 -11.21
N ASP A 65 -22.71 11.63 -12.28
CA ASP A 65 -23.04 10.47 -13.10
C ASP A 65 -21.81 10.08 -13.93
N LEU A 66 -21.21 8.96 -13.57
CA LEU A 66 -20.06 8.36 -14.26
C LEU A 66 -20.46 7.21 -15.20
N GLY A 67 -21.77 7.00 -15.44
CA GLY A 67 -22.29 5.91 -16.27
C GLY A 67 -21.88 5.99 -17.74
N HIS A 68 -21.37 7.14 -18.20
CA HIS A 68 -20.85 7.33 -19.55
C HIS A 68 -19.38 6.87 -19.71
N ILE A 69 -18.70 6.54 -18.62
CA ILE A 69 -17.30 6.08 -18.67
C ILE A 69 -17.28 4.60 -19.02
N GLU A 70 -16.63 4.30 -20.14
CA GLU A 70 -16.42 2.95 -20.62
C GLU A 70 -14.94 2.59 -20.51
N ILE A 71 -14.63 1.48 -19.84
CA ILE A 71 -13.28 0.95 -19.63
C ILE A 71 -13.08 -0.20 -20.60
N ASP A 72 -12.21 -0.04 -21.59
CA ASP A 72 -11.91 -1.07 -22.58
C ASP A 72 -10.76 -1.97 -22.08
N PHE A 73 -11.06 -3.27 -21.86
CA PHE A 73 -10.05 -4.26 -21.46
C PHE A 73 -10.31 -5.60 -22.14
N ALA A 74 -9.28 -6.20 -22.71
CA ALA A 74 -9.30 -7.54 -23.33
C ALA A 74 -10.47 -7.75 -24.33
N GLY A 75 -10.81 -6.69 -25.09
CA GLY A 75 -11.90 -6.73 -26.08
C GLY A 75 -13.32 -6.65 -25.51
N ARG A 76 -13.46 -6.38 -24.24
CA ARG A 76 -14.73 -6.12 -23.55
C ARG A 76 -14.77 -4.71 -22.97
N ARG A 77 -15.96 -4.10 -22.96
CA ARG A 77 -16.24 -2.84 -22.27
C ARG A 77 -16.83 -3.10 -20.91
N TYR A 78 -16.32 -2.36 -19.93
CA TYR A 78 -16.78 -2.37 -18.57
C TYR A 78 -17.32 -0.99 -18.21
N SER A 79 -18.51 -0.92 -17.65
CA SER A 79 -18.94 0.23 -16.87
C SER A 79 -18.16 0.26 -15.55
N ILE A 80 -18.29 1.35 -14.78
CA ILE A 80 -17.71 1.39 -13.41
C ILE A 80 -18.30 0.26 -12.55
N SER A 81 -19.58 -0.04 -12.69
CA SER A 81 -20.23 -1.15 -11.96
C SER A 81 -19.70 -2.52 -12.39
N ASP A 82 -19.50 -2.75 -13.71
CA ASP A 82 -18.88 -3.99 -14.19
C ASP A 82 -17.43 -4.13 -13.70
N PHE A 83 -16.69 -3.02 -13.65
CA PHE A 83 -15.34 -2.99 -13.08
C PHE A 83 -15.33 -3.33 -11.58
N GLN A 84 -16.24 -2.74 -10.80
CA GLN A 84 -16.37 -3.04 -9.37
C GLN A 84 -16.62 -4.53 -9.14
N GLU A 85 -17.51 -5.14 -9.93
CA GLU A 85 -17.78 -6.57 -9.84
C GLU A 85 -16.57 -7.41 -10.25
N ALA A 86 -15.97 -7.12 -11.40
CA ALA A 86 -14.86 -7.90 -11.96
C ALA A 86 -13.58 -7.82 -11.09
N ALA A 87 -13.33 -6.68 -10.46
CA ALA A 87 -12.18 -6.45 -9.58
C ALA A 87 -12.48 -6.73 -8.09
N HIS A 88 -13.61 -7.39 -7.76
CA HIS A 88 -14.00 -7.74 -6.40
C HIS A 88 -13.90 -6.55 -5.42
N VAL A 89 -14.40 -5.39 -5.85
CA VAL A 89 -14.27 -4.14 -5.10
C VAL A 89 -15.17 -4.17 -3.87
N ASP A 90 -14.59 -3.97 -2.70
CA ASP A 90 -15.28 -3.82 -1.42
C ASP A 90 -15.63 -2.35 -1.15
N GLY A 91 -14.75 -1.44 -1.52
CA GLY A 91 -14.96 -0.01 -1.45
C GLY A 91 -14.23 0.75 -2.54
N LEU A 92 -14.90 1.73 -3.16
CA LEU A 92 -14.33 2.62 -4.18
C LEU A 92 -14.71 4.05 -3.88
N MET A 93 -13.73 4.93 -3.79
CA MET A 93 -13.97 6.37 -3.67
C MET A 93 -13.12 7.11 -4.70
N ILE A 94 -13.77 7.98 -5.48
CA ILE A 94 -13.13 8.82 -6.49
C ILE A 94 -13.30 10.27 -6.07
N VAL A 95 -12.16 10.95 -5.96
CA VAL A 95 -12.10 12.40 -5.71
C VAL A 95 -11.60 13.10 -6.97
N HIS A 96 -12.24 14.18 -7.34
CA HIS A 96 -11.80 15.05 -8.43
C HIS A 96 -11.88 16.52 -7.98
N GLN A 97 -10.76 17.24 -8.14
CA GLN A 97 -10.66 18.66 -7.72
C GLN A 97 -11.09 18.89 -6.26
N GLY A 98 -10.70 17.96 -5.36
CA GLY A 98 -10.99 18.05 -3.93
C GLY A 98 -12.40 17.62 -3.51
N GLU A 99 -13.28 17.24 -4.44
CA GLU A 99 -14.64 16.79 -4.17
C GLU A 99 -14.79 15.29 -4.43
N VAL A 100 -15.45 14.55 -3.53
CA VAL A 100 -15.84 13.14 -3.74
C VAL A 100 -16.93 13.13 -4.82
N VAL A 101 -16.61 12.55 -5.98
CA VAL A 101 -17.53 12.47 -7.13
C VAL A 101 -18.20 11.10 -7.25
N HIS A 102 -17.60 10.06 -6.65
CA HIS A 102 -18.15 8.69 -6.59
C HIS A 102 -17.75 8.03 -5.27
N GLU A 103 -18.69 7.28 -4.69
CA GLU A 103 -18.48 6.53 -3.45
C GLU A 103 -19.32 5.25 -3.50
N PHE A 104 -18.68 4.11 -3.27
CA PHE A 104 -19.31 2.79 -3.30
C PHE A 104 -18.77 1.93 -2.15
N TYR A 105 -19.63 1.15 -1.56
CA TYR A 105 -19.32 0.10 -0.59
C TYR A 105 -20.12 -1.16 -0.92
N ALA A 106 -19.44 -2.31 -0.93
CA ALA A 106 -20.11 -3.61 -1.05
C ALA A 106 -20.96 -3.90 0.20
N GLU A 107 -21.95 -4.82 0.09
CA GLU A 107 -22.89 -5.11 1.17
C GLU A 107 -22.23 -5.52 2.51
N HIS A 108 -21.05 -6.13 2.46
CA HIS A 108 -20.29 -6.57 3.63
C HIS A 108 -19.38 -5.49 4.22
N MET A 109 -19.30 -4.29 3.62
CA MET A 109 -18.44 -3.19 4.06
C MET A 109 -19.25 -1.94 4.37
N LEU A 110 -19.01 -1.35 5.54
CA LEU A 110 -19.57 -0.05 5.95
C LEU A 110 -18.53 1.06 5.70
N ALA A 111 -18.97 2.31 5.60
CA ALA A 111 -18.10 3.47 5.50
C ALA A 111 -17.11 3.58 6.68
N SER A 112 -17.49 3.08 7.86
CA SER A 112 -16.64 3.03 9.06
C SER A 112 -15.80 1.76 9.18
N SER A 113 -15.90 0.81 8.25
CA SER A 113 -15.11 -0.41 8.28
C SER A 113 -13.64 -0.10 8.06
N ARG A 114 -12.78 -0.63 8.94
CA ARG A 114 -11.32 -0.55 8.81
C ARG A 114 -10.83 -1.72 7.99
N HIS A 115 -10.68 -1.49 6.70
CA HIS A 115 -10.24 -2.52 5.76
C HIS A 115 -8.71 -2.62 5.77
N MET A 116 -8.18 -3.85 5.69
CA MET A 116 -6.76 -4.11 5.60
C MET A 116 -6.19 -3.59 4.27
N ALA A 117 -5.20 -2.68 4.37
CA ALA A 117 -4.64 -1.98 3.22
C ALA A 117 -3.54 -2.76 2.49
N MET A 118 -3.13 -3.92 3.01
CA MET A 118 -2.02 -4.68 2.45
C MET A 118 -0.81 -3.77 2.19
N SER A 119 -0.09 -3.92 1.09
CA SER A 119 1.15 -3.16 0.84
C SER A 119 0.96 -1.66 0.64
N VAL A 120 -0.25 -1.13 0.52
CA VAL A 120 -0.50 0.32 0.65
C VAL A 120 0.04 0.85 1.98
N THR A 121 0.08 0.03 3.03
CA THR A 121 0.74 0.32 4.31
C THR A 121 2.17 0.85 4.13
N LYS A 122 2.93 0.30 3.17
CA LYS A 122 4.33 0.68 2.93
C LYS A 122 4.46 2.16 2.54
N SER A 123 3.49 2.70 1.82
CA SER A 123 3.50 4.12 1.42
C SER A 123 3.27 5.06 2.62
N PHE A 124 2.46 4.65 3.60
CA PHE A 124 2.36 5.37 4.87
C PHE A 124 3.70 5.35 5.63
N ILE A 125 4.39 4.20 5.65
CA ILE A 125 5.69 4.06 6.31
C ILE A 125 6.78 4.86 5.59
N GLY A 126 6.79 4.87 4.25
CA GLY A 126 7.70 5.72 3.46
C GLY A 126 7.47 7.20 3.73
N THR A 127 6.21 7.63 3.76
CA THR A 127 5.84 9.02 4.09
C THR A 127 6.27 9.38 5.52
N LEU A 128 6.06 8.49 6.49
CA LEU A 128 6.51 8.69 7.86
C LEU A 128 8.05 8.82 7.95
N ALA A 129 8.79 8.01 7.20
CA ALA A 129 10.25 8.13 7.10
C ALA A 129 10.65 9.50 6.53
N GLY A 130 9.99 9.99 5.49
CA GLY A 130 10.20 11.32 4.94
C GLY A 130 10.00 12.44 5.98
N ILE A 131 8.98 12.34 6.81
CA ILE A 131 8.72 13.28 7.92
C ILE A 131 9.85 13.22 8.96
N LEU A 132 10.35 12.03 9.30
CA LEU A 132 11.45 11.87 10.27
C LEU A 132 12.79 12.36 9.70
N ILE A 133 13.01 12.20 8.39
CA ILE A 133 14.19 12.74 7.71
C ILE A 133 14.16 14.28 7.72
N ASP A 134 13.01 14.90 7.44
CA ASP A 134 12.86 16.35 7.51
C ASP A 134 13.13 16.90 8.91
N ARG A 135 12.85 16.11 9.94
CA ARG A 135 13.17 16.45 11.34
C ARG A 135 14.61 16.16 11.74
N GLY A 136 15.44 15.64 10.83
CA GLY A 136 16.83 15.31 11.09
C GLY A 136 17.06 14.09 11.98
N LEU A 137 16.04 13.24 12.17
CA LEU A 137 16.13 12.02 12.99
C LEU A 137 16.64 10.83 12.16
N LEU A 138 16.44 10.85 10.86
CA LEU A 138 17.02 9.92 9.88
C LEU A 138 17.72 10.70 8.77
N THR A 139 18.58 10.05 8.01
CA THR A 139 19.13 10.60 6.77
C THR A 139 19.05 9.57 5.65
N LEU A 140 18.89 10.01 4.41
CA LEU A 140 18.78 9.13 3.24
C LEU A 140 20.02 8.23 3.08
N GLU A 141 21.20 8.76 3.33
CA GLU A 141 22.49 8.10 3.22
C GLU A 141 22.90 7.38 4.52
N GLY A 142 22.11 7.52 5.60
CA GLY A 142 22.37 6.88 6.88
C GLY A 142 22.39 5.36 6.73
N LEU A 143 23.39 4.72 7.32
CA LEU A 143 23.52 3.27 7.26
C LEU A 143 22.51 2.60 8.22
N VAL A 144 21.90 1.52 7.76
CA VAL A 144 21.01 0.70 8.59
C VAL A 144 21.71 0.26 9.87
N THR A 145 23.00 -0.09 9.78
CA THR A 145 23.81 -0.54 10.92
C THR A 145 24.16 0.56 11.91
N ASP A 146 24.07 1.85 11.54
CA ASP A 146 24.24 2.96 12.47
C ASP A 146 22.99 3.11 13.38
N TYR A 147 21.82 2.84 12.82
CA TYR A 147 20.53 2.85 13.54
C TYR A 147 20.28 1.54 14.30
N LEU A 148 20.66 0.41 13.71
CA LEU A 148 20.46 -0.95 14.25
C LEU A 148 21.82 -1.67 14.40
N PRO A 149 22.65 -1.33 15.41
CA PRO A 149 24.03 -1.86 15.53
C PRO A 149 24.10 -3.39 15.63
N TYR A 150 23.03 -4.07 16.05
CA TYR A 150 22.98 -5.53 16.11
C TYR A 150 23.01 -6.20 14.73
N LEU A 151 22.80 -5.43 13.65
CA LEU A 151 22.90 -5.87 12.26
C LEU A 151 24.31 -5.72 11.67
N ALA A 152 25.26 -5.14 12.40
CA ALA A 152 26.65 -5.02 11.93
C ALA A 152 27.29 -6.40 11.72
N GLY A 153 28.06 -6.55 10.64
CA GLY A 153 28.67 -7.81 10.23
C GLY A 153 27.72 -8.77 9.49
N SER A 154 26.57 -8.29 9.05
CA SER A 154 25.57 -9.06 8.31
C SER A 154 25.37 -8.54 6.88
N SER A 155 24.36 -9.04 6.18
CA SER A 155 23.96 -8.58 4.84
C SER A 155 23.47 -7.12 4.79
N TRP A 156 23.33 -6.47 5.94
CA TRP A 156 22.91 -5.07 6.06
C TRP A 156 24.08 -4.08 6.09
N ASP A 157 25.33 -4.57 6.12
CA ASP A 157 26.50 -3.70 6.05
C ASP A 157 26.52 -2.92 4.74
N GLY A 158 26.57 -1.58 4.83
CA GLY A 158 26.52 -0.69 3.68
C GLY A 158 25.12 -0.40 3.12
N CYS A 159 24.07 -1.03 3.67
CA CYS A 159 22.69 -0.71 3.32
C CYS A 159 22.30 0.65 3.88
N THR A 160 21.75 1.53 3.05
CA THR A 160 21.28 2.87 3.45
C THR A 160 19.77 2.90 3.63
N ILE A 161 19.26 3.96 4.25
CA ILE A 161 17.81 4.24 4.32
C ILE A 161 17.21 4.36 2.91
N THR A 162 17.94 4.96 1.95
CA THR A 162 17.50 5.01 0.54
C THR A 162 17.32 3.60 -0.04
N ASN A 163 18.22 2.65 0.24
CA ASN A 163 18.07 1.27 -0.23
C ASN A 163 16.79 0.60 0.31
N LEU A 164 16.44 0.90 1.56
CA LEU A 164 15.20 0.40 2.14
C LEU A 164 13.97 1.03 1.47
N LEU A 165 14.00 2.33 1.21
CA LEU A 165 12.90 3.09 0.59
C LEU A 165 12.64 2.65 -0.85
N ASP A 166 13.69 2.45 -1.64
CA ASP A 166 13.64 2.22 -3.08
C ASP A 166 13.67 0.73 -3.45
N MET A 167 13.63 -0.17 -2.46
CA MET A 167 13.69 -1.62 -2.69
C MET A 167 14.95 -2.07 -3.44
N THR A 168 16.12 -1.45 -3.14
CA THR A 168 17.40 -1.71 -3.80
C THR A 168 18.45 -2.33 -2.87
N ALA A 169 18.06 -2.77 -1.68
CA ALA A 169 18.95 -3.52 -0.80
C ALA A 169 19.20 -4.92 -1.37
N GLY A 170 20.44 -5.40 -1.29
CA GLY A 170 20.84 -6.71 -1.81
C GLY A 170 20.55 -7.89 -0.87
N THR A 171 19.89 -7.65 0.27
CA THR A 171 19.54 -8.67 1.25
C THR A 171 18.44 -9.58 0.72
N SER A 172 18.60 -10.89 0.83
CA SER A 172 17.64 -11.87 0.33
C SER A 172 16.35 -11.88 1.13
N PHE A 173 15.23 -11.84 0.44
CA PHE A 173 13.91 -12.15 1.00
C PHE A 173 13.00 -12.54 -0.16
N ASP A 174 12.49 -13.78 -0.13
CA ASP A 174 11.63 -14.29 -1.20
C ASP A 174 10.19 -13.78 -1.02
N GLU A 175 9.58 -13.32 -2.10
CA GLU A 175 8.17 -12.90 -2.17
C GLU A 175 7.47 -13.47 -3.42
N THR A 176 7.86 -14.65 -3.87
CA THR A 176 7.31 -15.24 -5.11
C THR A 176 6.08 -16.09 -4.89
N ASP A 177 5.85 -16.58 -3.67
CA ASP A 177 4.74 -17.49 -3.36
C ASP A 177 4.07 -17.11 -2.04
N TYR A 178 3.00 -16.30 -2.14
CA TYR A 178 2.22 -15.83 -0.99
C TYR A 178 1.19 -16.84 -0.48
N GLU A 179 0.84 -17.84 -1.27
CA GLU A 179 -0.24 -18.80 -0.96
C GLU A 179 0.25 -20.00 -0.17
N ASN A 180 1.53 -20.36 -0.30
CA ASN A 180 2.10 -21.51 0.37
C ASN A 180 2.86 -21.11 1.64
N VAL A 181 2.29 -21.42 2.80
CA VAL A 181 2.86 -21.10 4.13
C VAL A 181 4.20 -21.78 4.42
N ASP A 182 4.57 -22.79 3.66
CA ASP A 182 5.84 -23.54 3.77
C ASP A 182 6.85 -23.15 2.68
N SER A 183 6.48 -22.25 1.75
CA SER A 183 7.43 -21.64 0.82
C SER A 183 8.44 -20.75 1.56
N PRO A 184 9.57 -20.40 0.96
CA PRO A 184 10.48 -19.41 1.54
C PRO A 184 9.78 -18.09 1.90
N SER A 185 8.86 -17.62 1.04
CA SER A 185 8.01 -16.44 1.30
C SER A 185 7.15 -16.64 2.54
N GLY A 186 6.38 -17.72 2.58
CA GLY A 186 5.48 -18.05 3.70
C GLY A 186 6.23 -18.22 5.02
N VAL A 187 7.41 -18.86 5.00
CA VAL A 187 8.29 -18.98 6.17
C VAL A 187 8.74 -17.61 6.65
N GLY A 188 9.19 -16.73 5.74
CA GLY A 188 9.63 -15.38 6.06
C GLY A 188 8.52 -14.55 6.70
N PHE A 189 7.34 -14.52 6.09
CA PHE A 189 6.18 -13.81 6.63
C PHE A 189 5.73 -14.36 7.98
N ARG A 190 5.73 -15.70 8.16
CA ARG A 190 5.39 -16.34 9.42
C ARG A 190 6.35 -15.92 10.55
N ILE A 191 7.65 -15.87 10.30
CA ILE A 191 8.65 -15.45 11.27
C ILE A 191 8.44 -13.99 11.65
N LEU A 192 8.09 -13.14 10.68
CA LEU A 192 7.79 -11.72 10.89
C LEU A 192 6.44 -11.48 11.56
N GLY A 193 5.64 -12.51 11.77
CA GLY A 193 4.44 -12.45 12.59
C GLY A 193 3.13 -12.67 11.87
N TRP A 194 3.12 -12.95 10.56
CA TRP A 194 1.92 -13.40 9.90
C TRP A 194 1.63 -14.86 10.30
N PRO A 195 0.47 -15.16 10.87
CA PRO A 195 0.13 -16.52 11.26
C PRO A 195 0.03 -17.49 10.08
N PRO A 196 0.18 -18.81 10.36
CA PRO A 196 0.36 -19.43 11.67
C PRO A 196 1.82 -19.39 12.14
N VAL A 197 2.09 -18.75 13.28
CA VAL A 197 3.43 -18.74 13.89
C VAL A 197 3.74 -20.10 14.53
N ARG A 198 4.96 -20.61 14.37
CA ARG A 198 5.42 -21.87 14.97
C ARG A 198 6.34 -21.61 16.17
N PRO A 199 6.28 -22.45 17.23
CA PRO A 199 7.12 -22.27 18.42
C PRO A 199 8.62 -22.25 18.11
N ASP A 200 9.05 -23.03 17.11
CA ASP A 200 10.46 -23.20 16.74
C ASP A 200 10.96 -22.17 15.72
N ASP A 201 10.08 -21.27 15.24
CA ASP A 201 10.51 -20.17 14.37
C ASP A 201 11.48 -19.26 15.11
N PRO A 202 12.58 -18.79 14.47
CA PRO A 202 13.50 -17.84 15.07
C PRO A 202 12.79 -16.53 15.45
N LEU A 203 13.39 -15.74 16.31
CA LEU A 203 12.88 -14.38 16.59
C LEU A 203 13.06 -13.50 15.34
N PRO A 204 12.14 -12.55 15.07
CA PRO A 204 12.24 -11.67 13.90
C PRO A 204 13.60 -10.98 13.77
N ARG A 205 14.19 -10.49 14.88
CA ARG A 205 15.51 -9.82 14.86
C ARG A 205 16.64 -10.76 14.44
N ASP A 206 16.63 -12.01 14.89
CA ASP A 206 17.64 -13.02 14.49
C ASP A 206 17.48 -13.40 13.03
N TYR A 207 16.25 -13.62 12.58
CA TYR A 207 15.95 -13.88 11.17
C TYR A 207 16.43 -12.75 10.26
N ILE A 208 16.12 -11.48 10.60
CA ILE A 208 16.56 -10.30 9.84
C ILE A 208 18.08 -10.23 9.75
N ARG A 209 18.79 -10.46 10.87
CA ARG A 209 20.25 -10.45 10.90
C ARG A 209 20.86 -11.53 10.03
N ASP A 210 20.28 -12.72 10.04
CA ASP A 210 20.85 -13.92 9.42
C ASP A 210 20.48 -14.07 7.93
N LEU A 211 19.71 -13.15 7.34
CA LEU A 211 19.42 -13.11 5.91
C LEU A 211 20.71 -12.92 5.10
N PRO A 212 20.95 -13.73 4.06
CA PRO A 212 22.14 -13.57 3.22
C PRO A 212 21.97 -12.44 2.19
N ASN A 213 23.08 -11.97 1.60
CA ASN A 213 23.05 -11.15 0.39
C ASN A 213 22.90 -12.03 -0.86
N THR A 214 22.10 -11.55 -1.82
CA THR A 214 21.99 -12.11 -3.18
C THR A 214 22.60 -11.23 -4.24
N SER A 215 22.85 -9.95 -3.92
CA SER A 215 23.49 -8.95 -4.79
C SER A 215 24.14 -7.84 -3.94
N ALA A 216 24.86 -6.94 -4.57
CA ALA A 216 25.25 -5.70 -3.91
C ALA A 216 24.01 -4.79 -3.74
N HIS A 217 24.08 -3.87 -2.74
CA HIS A 217 23.07 -2.81 -2.63
C HIS A 217 23.15 -1.90 -3.87
N ASN A 218 22.01 -1.41 -4.35
CA ASN A 218 21.85 -0.63 -5.60
C ASN A 218 22.19 -1.38 -6.90
N GLU A 219 22.33 -2.70 -6.88
CA GLU A 219 22.57 -3.50 -8.10
C GLU A 219 21.27 -3.87 -8.81
N ARG A 220 20.19 -4.10 -8.04
CA ARG A 220 18.88 -4.53 -8.53
C ARG A 220 17.75 -3.84 -7.78
N PHE A 221 16.65 -3.68 -8.47
CA PHE A 221 15.35 -3.52 -7.84
C PHE A 221 14.75 -4.92 -7.61
N GLU A 222 14.33 -5.19 -6.40
CA GLU A 222 13.56 -6.39 -6.05
C GLU A 222 12.58 -6.00 -4.93
N TYR A 223 11.29 -6.17 -5.19
CA TYR A 223 10.28 -5.84 -4.20
C TYR A 223 10.37 -6.80 -3.02
N ARG A 224 10.73 -6.29 -1.84
CA ARG A 224 10.97 -7.08 -0.63
C ARG A 224 10.37 -6.40 0.60
N SER A 225 9.32 -7.00 1.13
CA SER A 225 8.59 -6.45 2.28
C SER A 225 9.45 -6.28 3.53
N ILE A 226 10.44 -7.15 3.73
CA ILE A 226 11.37 -7.09 4.87
C ILE A 226 12.07 -5.72 4.98
N LEU A 227 12.33 -5.04 3.86
CA LEU A 227 12.98 -3.73 3.84
C LEU A 227 12.14 -2.66 4.55
N THR A 228 10.80 -2.81 4.50
CA THR A 228 9.89 -1.91 5.22
C THR A 228 9.90 -2.17 6.72
N ILE A 229 10.03 -3.42 7.15
CA ILE A 229 10.18 -3.75 8.58
C ILE A 229 11.48 -3.18 9.12
N VAL A 230 12.59 -3.36 8.39
CA VAL A 230 13.89 -2.80 8.84
C VAL A 230 13.85 -1.28 8.90
N LEU A 231 13.24 -0.60 7.91
CA LEU A 231 13.00 0.84 7.96
C LEU A 231 12.19 1.23 9.20
N THR A 232 11.15 0.48 9.50
CA THR A 232 10.31 0.69 10.70
C THR A 232 11.13 0.56 11.98
N LEU A 233 11.97 -0.47 12.08
CA LEU A 233 12.84 -0.65 13.26
C LEU A 233 13.85 0.50 13.41
N CYS A 234 14.41 1.03 12.31
CA CYS A 234 15.25 2.23 12.36
C CYS A 234 14.48 3.45 12.89
N MET A 235 13.23 3.65 12.45
CA MET A 235 12.38 4.75 12.92
C MET A 235 12.05 4.63 14.43
N GLU A 236 11.70 3.43 14.87
CA GLU A 236 11.41 3.18 16.30
C GLU A 236 12.65 3.39 17.16
N GLU A 237 13.83 2.97 16.71
CA GLU A 237 15.09 3.14 17.44
C GLU A 237 15.45 4.61 17.65
N VAL A 238 15.41 5.43 16.58
CA VAL A 238 15.80 6.85 16.68
C VAL A 238 14.77 7.73 17.41
N THR A 239 13.53 7.27 17.50
CA THR A 239 12.45 8.04 18.13
C THR A 239 12.10 7.54 19.52
N GLU A 240 12.52 6.33 19.87
CA GLU A 240 12.11 5.60 21.08
C GLU A 240 10.58 5.48 21.20
N LYS A 241 9.85 5.50 20.07
CA LYS A 241 8.40 5.45 20.01
C LYS A 241 7.92 4.29 19.12
N PRO A 242 6.83 3.59 19.52
CA PRO A 242 6.19 2.62 18.67
C PRO A 242 5.65 3.25 17.39
N THR A 243 5.69 2.52 16.27
CA THR A 243 5.22 2.99 14.97
C THR A 243 3.77 3.49 14.98
N ALA A 244 2.86 2.82 15.69
CA ALA A 244 1.47 3.28 15.81
C ALA A 244 1.37 4.67 16.47
N GLN A 245 2.22 4.98 17.45
CA GLN A 245 2.30 6.30 18.05
C GLN A 245 2.88 7.32 17.07
N LEU A 246 3.93 6.96 16.32
CA LEU A 246 4.50 7.83 15.29
C LEU A 246 3.47 8.16 14.20
N LEU A 247 2.75 7.15 13.70
CA LEU A 247 1.65 7.37 12.76
C LEU A 247 0.59 8.31 13.35
N THR A 248 0.18 8.09 14.59
CA THR A 248 -0.79 8.93 15.31
C THR A 248 -0.37 10.39 15.34
N GLU A 249 0.86 10.65 15.84
CA GLU A 249 1.33 12.00 16.15
C GLU A 249 1.75 12.78 14.89
N LEU A 250 2.34 12.09 13.91
CA LEU A 250 3.02 12.75 12.79
C LEU A 250 2.21 12.75 11.50
N LEU A 251 1.23 11.87 11.36
CA LEU A 251 0.48 11.73 10.12
C LEU A 251 -1.03 11.68 10.35
N TRP A 252 -1.53 10.79 11.21
CA TRP A 252 -2.96 10.47 11.32
C TRP A 252 -3.78 11.64 11.87
N ARG A 253 -3.40 12.15 13.03
CA ARG A 253 -4.04 13.35 13.62
C ARG A 253 -3.82 14.60 12.77
N PRO A 254 -2.57 14.91 12.31
CA PRO A 254 -2.35 16.09 11.48
C PRO A 254 -3.09 16.09 10.14
N MET A 255 -3.32 14.92 9.50
CA MET A 255 -4.10 14.86 8.27
C MET A 255 -5.61 15.02 8.48
N GLY A 256 -6.08 15.01 9.73
CA GLY A 256 -7.49 15.11 10.08
C GLY A 256 -8.26 13.82 9.81
N ALA A 257 -7.68 12.66 10.17
CA ALA A 257 -8.36 11.38 10.05
C ALA A 257 -9.68 11.37 10.85
N GLU A 258 -10.73 10.77 10.28
CA GLU A 258 -12.06 10.67 10.88
C GLU A 258 -12.16 9.51 11.87
N PHE A 259 -11.51 8.39 11.53
CA PHE A 259 -11.55 7.17 12.34
C PHE A 259 -10.15 6.77 12.77
N ASP A 260 -10.09 6.10 13.92
CA ASP A 260 -8.86 5.41 14.29
C ASP A 260 -8.56 4.31 13.27
N ALA A 261 -7.26 4.04 13.07
CA ALA A 261 -6.81 2.87 12.31
C ALA A 261 -6.20 1.82 13.27
N ASP A 262 -6.01 0.61 12.76
CA ASP A 262 -5.34 -0.47 13.48
C ASP A 262 -4.05 -0.83 12.73
N LEU A 263 -2.92 -0.88 13.44
CA LEU A 263 -1.68 -1.45 12.93
C LEU A 263 -1.51 -2.85 13.52
N LEU A 264 -1.54 -3.87 12.69
CA LEU A 264 -1.39 -5.26 13.12
C LEU A 264 0.00 -5.50 13.71
N MET A 265 0.05 -6.32 14.76
CA MET A 265 1.26 -6.60 15.52
C MET A 265 1.66 -8.05 15.37
N GLY A 266 2.89 -8.27 14.95
CA GLY A 266 3.52 -9.57 14.84
C GLY A 266 4.19 -10.04 16.14
N ARG A 267 5.03 -11.09 16.00
CA ARG A 267 5.81 -11.60 17.13
C ARG A 267 6.73 -10.55 17.72
N SER A 268 6.99 -10.65 19.03
CA SER A 268 7.92 -9.77 19.73
C SER A 268 7.60 -8.28 19.59
N ASN A 269 6.31 -7.96 19.41
CA ASN A 269 5.80 -6.60 19.18
C ASN A 269 6.38 -5.92 17.92
N VAL A 270 6.86 -6.67 16.94
CA VAL A 270 7.24 -6.09 15.65
C VAL A 270 5.97 -5.73 14.88
N PRO A 271 5.78 -4.46 14.49
CA PRO A 271 4.59 -4.08 13.74
C PRO A 271 4.63 -4.65 12.31
N ILE A 272 3.47 -5.13 11.83
CA ILE A 272 3.35 -5.70 10.48
C ILE A 272 3.23 -4.56 9.45
N THR A 273 4.28 -3.80 9.29
CA THR A 273 4.33 -2.65 8.36
C THR A 273 4.46 -3.05 6.88
N THR A 274 4.54 -4.34 6.63
CA THR A 274 4.48 -4.89 5.27
C THR A 274 3.10 -4.79 4.63
N GLY A 275 2.02 -4.78 5.48
CA GLY A 275 0.65 -4.79 4.97
C GLY A 275 -0.44 -4.69 6.03
N GLY A 276 -0.08 -4.46 7.29
CA GLY A 276 -0.98 -4.60 8.44
C GLY A 276 -1.69 -3.33 8.88
N LEU A 277 -1.71 -2.25 8.11
CA LEU A 277 -2.54 -1.09 8.43
C LEU A 277 -3.98 -1.35 7.98
N CYS A 278 -4.93 -1.25 8.91
CA CYS A 278 -6.36 -1.36 8.65
C CYS A 278 -7.01 0.01 8.88
N LEU A 279 -7.63 0.56 7.84
CA LEU A 279 -8.14 1.93 7.85
C LEU A 279 -9.42 2.06 7.02
N THR A 280 -10.15 3.15 7.21
CA THR A 280 -11.35 3.45 6.42
C THR A 280 -10.99 3.95 5.03
N LEU A 281 -11.90 3.76 4.07
CA LEU A 281 -11.72 4.27 2.71
C LEU A 281 -11.62 5.80 2.68
N SER A 282 -12.39 6.48 3.53
CA SER A 282 -12.36 7.93 3.67
C SER A 282 -11.02 8.46 4.21
N ASP A 283 -10.37 7.71 5.11
CA ASP A 283 -9.06 8.11 5.64
C ASP A 283 -7.92 7.78 4.67
N LEU A 284 -8.08 6.76 3.82
CA LEU A 284 -7.17 6.53 2.68
C LEU A 284 -7.22 7.71 1.69
N ILE A 285 -8.42 8.24 1.42
CA ILE A 285 -8.57 9.46 0.61
C ILE A 285 -7.94 10.68 1.28
N ARG A 286 -8.09 10.87 2.60
CA ARG A 286 -7.43 11.97 3.32
C ARG A 286 -5.91 11.92 3.20
N PHE A 287 -5.34 10.72 3.28
CA PHE A 287 -3.92 10.54 2.98
C PHE A 287 -3.58 10.92 1.53
N GLY A 288 -4.38 10.50 0.56
CA GLY A 288 -4.21 10.89 -0.85
C GLY A 288 -4.34 12.41 -1.08
N LEU A 289 -5.25 13.08 -0.37
CA LEU A 289 -5.41 14.52 -0.45
C LEU A 289 -4.16 15.29 0.00
N LEU A 290 -3.40 14.79 0.98
CA LEU A 290 -2.10 15.37 1.31
C LEU A 290 -1.17 15.38 0.09
N HIS A 291 -1.17 14.31 -0.71
CA HIS A 291 -0.34 14.22 -1.91
C HIS A 291 -0.76 15.22 -2.99
N LEU A 292 -2.06 15.42 -3.23
CA LEU A 292 -2.55 16.41 -4.18
C LEU A 292 -2.38 17.87 -3.68
N ASN A 293 -2.42 18.08 -2.36
CA ASN A 293 -2.35 19.39 -1.74
C ASN A 293 -0.94 19.78 -1.28
N GLU A 294 0.09 19.29 -1.96
CA GLU A 294 1.50 19.62 -1.70
C GLU A 294 1.91 19.36 -0.23
N GLY A 295 1.38 18.28 0.35
CA GLY A 295 1.64 17.86 1.73
C GLY A 295 0.89 18.62 2.79
N ARG A 296 -0.04 19.52 2.41
CA ARG A 296 -0.79 20.33 3.35
C ARG A 296 -2.12 19.69 3.73
N ALA A 297 -2.39 19.69 5.03
CA ALA A 297 -3.68 19.30 5.57
C ALA A 297 -4.76 20.36 5.28
N PHE A 298 -6.01 20.06 5.62
CA PHE A 298 -7.19 20.89 5.42
C PHE A 298 -7.13 22.25 6.13
N ASP A 299 -6.36 22.37 7.20
CA ASP A 299 -6.13 23.59 7.97
C ASP A 299 -4.91 24.40 7.49
N GLY A 300 -4.23 23.93 6.44
CA GLY A 300 -3.01 24.51 5.88
C GLY A 300 -1.71 24.05 6.52
N THR A 301 -1.76 23.21 7.57
CA THR A 301 -0.57 22.64 8.23
C THR A 301 0.22 21.78 7.24
N GLN A 302 1.54 21.97 7.16
CA GLN A 302 2.44 21.13 6.38
C GLN A 302 2.67 19.83 7.15
N VAL A 303 2.08 18.72 6.66
CA VAL A 303 2.18 17.38 7.25
C VAL A 303 3.27 16.58 6.57
N ILE A 304 3.22 16.51 5.23
CA ILE A 304 4.27 15.86 4.41
C ILE A 304 5.20 16.97 3.90
N PRO A 305 6.51 16.89 4.15
CA PRO A 305 7.45 17.90 3.62
C PRO A 305 7.37 18.01 2.11
N GLN A 306 7.37 19.24 1.57
CA GLN A 306 7.27 19.48 0.13
C GLN A 306 8.37 18.72 -0.64
N TRP A 307 9.62 18.79 -0.17
CA TRP A 307 10.76 18.15 -0.83
C TRP A 307 10.58 16.63 -0.95
N TRP A 308 9.84 16.00 0.00
CA TRP A 308 9.54 14.57 -0.06
C TRP A 308 8.58 14.24 -1.22
N LEU A 309 7.55 15.06 -1.42
CA LEU A 309 6.65 14.91 -2.57
C LEU A 309 7.34 15.25 -3.88
N ASP A 310 8.27 16.19 -3.87
CA ASP A 310 9.07 16.53 -5.05
C ASP A 310 9.94 15.36 -5.50
N ARG A 311 10.42 14.51 -4.58
CA ARG A 311 11.14 13.27 -4.94
C ARG A 311 10.29 12.32 -5.78
N LEU A 312 9.00 12.15 -5.43
CA LEU A 312 8.07 11.31 -6.20
C LEU A 312 7.80 11.85 -7.61
N ARG A 313 8.05 13.15 -7.82
CA ARG A 313 7.83 13.85 -9.09
C ARG A 313 9.13 14.09 -9.87
N HIS A 314 10.26 13.62 -9.36
CA HIS A 314 11.52 13.70 -10.08
C HIS A 314 11.87 12.36 -10.69
N SER A 315 12.14 12.38 -12.01
CA SER A 315 12.62 11.19 -12.71
C SER A 315 13.99 10.76 -12.19
N SER A 316 14.15 9.47 -11.96
CA SER A 316 15.40 8.86 -11.52
C SER A 316 15.88 7.83 -12.56
N PRO A 317 16.70 8.24 -13.55
CA PRO A 317 17.22 7.32 -14.56
C PRO A 317 17.86 6.04 -13.99
N PRO A 318 18.63 6.08 -12.88
CA PRO A 318 19.16 4.86 -12.27
C PRO A 318 18.05 3.92 -11.77
N LEU A 319 16.99 4.44 -11.09
CA LEU A 319 15.89 3.62 -10.61
C LEU A 319 15.04 3.08 -11.77
N ILE A 320 14.82 3.88 -12.83
CA ILE A 320 14.14 3.42 -14.04
C ILE A 320 14.89 2.24 -14.66
N GLU A 321 16.22 2.35 -14.77
CA GLU A 321 17.06 1.27 -15.31
C GLU A 321 16.96 0.00 -14.47
N LEU A 322 17.05 0.12 -13.14
CA LEU A 322 16.95 -1.03 -12.23
C LEU A 322 15.56 -1.67 -12.31
N PHE A 323 14.50 -0.85 -12.26
CA PHE A 323 13.12 -1.32 -12.32
C PHE A 323 12.80 -2.01 -13.64
N SER A 324 13.24 -1.46 -14.79
CA SER A 324 12.97 -2.03 -16.12
C SER A 324 13.54 -3.44 -16.33
N LYS A 325 14.47 -3.87 -15.50
CA LYS A 325 15.10 -5.21 -15.52
C LYS A 325 14.40 -6.19 -14.58
N SER A 326 13.47 -5.73 -13.76
CA SER A 326 12.76 -6.56 -12.79
C SER A 326 11.50 -7.19 -13.39
N VAL A 327 11.01 -8.23 -12.72
CA VAL A 327 9.76 -8.90 -13.12
C VAL A 327 8.55 -8.01 -12.87
N GLU A 328 8.65 -7.10 -11.91
CA GLU A 328 7.58 -6.17 -11.53
C GLU A 328 7.33 -5.09 -12.59
N ALA A 329 8.27 -4.88 -13.52
CA ALA A 329 8.11 -3.90 -14.61
C ALA A 329 7.09 -4.33 -15.66
N GLU A 330 6.66 -5.61 -15.66
CA GLU A 330 5.66 -6.09 -16.62
C GLU A 330 4.33 -5.33 -16.42
N GLY A 331 3.82 -4.77 -17.52
CA GLY A 331 2.58 -3.97 -17.50
C GLY A 331 2.77 -2.49 -17.18
N PHE A 332 3.96 -2.07 -16.74
CA PHE A 332 4.26 -0.65 -16.51
C PHE A 332 4.85 0.04 -17.76
N PRO A 333 4.67 1.37 -17.90
CA PRO A 333 5.33 2.12 -18.96
C PRO A 333 6.86 2.12 -18.79
N PRO A 334 7.65 2.30 -19.88
CA PRO A 334 9.12 2.27 -19.80
C PRO A 334 9.75 3.34 -18.92
N THR A 335 9.01 4.37 -18.55
CA THR A 335 9.42 5.46 -17.67
C THR A 335 9.12 5.19 -16.20
N ALA A 336 8.42 4.09 -15.92
CA ALA A 336 8.03 3.74 -14.56
C ALA A 336 9.19 3.26 -13.71
N PHE A 337 9.07 3.46 -12.41
CA PHE A 337 9.99 2.96 -11.40
C PHE A 337 9.31 2.91 -10.03
N TYR A 338 10.00 2.32 -9.05
CA TYR A 338 9.57 2.33 -7.66
C TYR A 338 10.45 3.29 -6.86
N HIS A 339 9.83 4.18 -6.09
CA HIS A 339 10.56 5.17 -5.30
C HIS A 339 9.83 5.52 -4.02
N ASP A 340 10.57 5.62 -2.90
CA ASP A 340 10.04 6.06 -1.60
C ASP A 340 8.73 5.33 -1.18
N LYS A 341 8.65 4.03 -1.51
CA LYS A 341 7.49 3.17 -1.25
C LYS A 341 6.24 3.45 -2.11
N PHE A 342 6.41 4.07 -3.28
CA PHE A 342 5.36 4.27 -4.28
C PHE A 342 5.78 3.69 -5.64
N TRP A 343 4.77 3.26 -6.41
CA TRP A 343 4.89 2.87 -7.80
C TRP A 343 4.69 4.12 -8.66
N ILE A 344 5.72 4.56 -9.37
CA ILE A 344 5.70 5.78 -10.17
C ILE A 344 5.44 5.42 -11.62
N TYR A 345 4.32 5.90 -12.19
CA TYR A 345 3.98 5.74 -13.60
C TYR A 345 4.62 6.82 -14.45
N ASP A 346 4.47 8.08 -14.03
CA ASP A 346 5.06 9.26 -14.67
C ASP A 346 5.40 10.30 -13.62
N ALA A 347 6.69 10.38 -13.30
CA ALA A 347 7.17 11.32 -12.29
C ALA A 347 6.94 12.77 -12.70
N ALA A 348 7.17 13.13 -13.96
CA ALA A 348 7.05 14.51 -14.44
C ALA A 348 5.60 14.99 -14.41
N ALA A 349 4.65 14.10 -14.69
CA ALA A 349 3.22 14.38 -14.58
C ALA A 349 2.70 14.26 -13.13
N GLY A 350 3.45 13.65 -12.22
CA GLY A 350 2.99 13.37 -10.86
C GLY A 350 1.91 12.29 -10.83
N ILE A 351 2.10 11.21 -11.60
CA ILE A 351 1.20 10.06 -11.64
C ILE A 351 1.87 8.88 -10.94
N TYR A 352 1.32 8.47 -9.82
CA TYR A 352 1.86 7.38 -9.01
C TYR A 352 0.78 6.71 -8.16
N MET A 353 1.10 5.54 -7.62
CA MET A 353 0.16 4.82 -6.76
C MET A 353 0.85 4.12 -5.58
N ALA A 354 0.07 3.92 -4.53
CA ALA A 354 0.28 2.87 -3.54
C ALA A 354 -0.55 1.66 -3.94
N SER A 355 0.03 0.47 -3.93
CA SER A 355 -0.64 -0.77 -4.32
C SER A 355 -0.42 -1.88 -3.30
N GLY A 356 -1.41 -2.74 -3.14
CA GLY A 356 -1.37 -3.91 -2.26
C GLY A 356 -2.04 -5.11 -2.91
N ILE A 357 -1.55 -6.30 -2.54
CA ILE A 357 -2.14 -7.57 -2.98
C ILE A 357 -3.63 -7.63 -2.65
N TYR A 358 -4.36 -8.50 -3.33
CA TYR A 358 -5.82 -8.61 -3.29
C TYR A 358 -6.57 -7.36 -3.76
N GLY A 359 -5.89 -6.43 -4.47
CA GLY A 359 -6.50 -5.30 -5.15
C GLY A 359 -6.63 -4.01 -4.34
N GLN A 360 -5.83 -3.81 -3.28
CA GLN A 360 -5.81 -2.56 -2.51
C GLN A 360 -5.07 -1.47 -3.29
N GLN A 361 -5.56 -0.22 -3.29
CA GLN A 361 -4.98 0.83 -4.10
C GLN A 361 -5.30 2.24 -3.62
N LEU A 362 -4.32 3.13 -3.77
CA LEU A 362 -4.50 4.58 -3.82
C LEU A 362 -3.77 5.11 -5.04
N PHE A 363 -4.51 5.56 -6.05
CA PHE A 363 -3.97 6.16 -7.27
C PHE A 363 -4.04 7.68 -7.18
N VAL A 364 -2.93 8.35 -7.52
CA VAL A 364 -2.78 9.81 -7.50
C VAL A 364 -2.48 10.30 -8.91
N HIS A 365 -3.32 11.18 -9.42
CA HIS A 365 -3.20 11.74 -10.77
C HIS A 365 -3.25 13.27 -10.72
N HIS A 366 -2.09 13.91 -10.63
CA HIS A 366 -1.98 15.38 -10.52
C HIS A 366 -2.56 16.13 -11.73
N PRO A 367 -2.37 15.68 -13.00
CA PRO A 367 -2.88 16.44 -14.15
C PRO A 367 -4.39 16.67 -14.13
N SER A 368 -5.17 15.70 -13.68
CA SER A 368 -6.63 15.83 -13.55
C SER A 368 -7.09 16.21 -12.14
N GLN A 369 -6.17 16.32 -11.18
CA GLN A 369 -6.51 16.48 -9.76
C GLN A 369 -7.47 15.38 -9.27
N THR A 370 -7.16 14.13 -9.63
CA THR A 370 -7.98 12.95 -9.30
C THR A 370 -7.25 12.02 -8.33
N LEU A 371 -8.00 11.50 -7.36
CA LEU A 371 -7.62 10.38 -6.50
C LEU A 371 -8.61 9.25 -6.69
N ILE A 372 -8.11 8.03 -6.74
CA ILE A 372 -8.93 6.82 -6.73
C ILE A 372 -8.42 5.92 -5.60
N ALA A 373 -9.23 5.74 -4.58
CA ALA A 373 -8.97 4.80 -3.50
C ALA A 373 -9.87 3.58 -3.66
N LYS A 374 -9.28 2.41 -3.60
CA LYS A 374 -9.97 1.13 -3.77
C LYS A 374 -9.53 0.14 -2.71
N PHE A 375 -10.50 -0.49 -2.06
CA PHE A 375 -10.34 -1.72 -1.31
C PHE A 375 -11.03 -2.86 -2.05
N SER A 376 -10.42 -4.02 -2.04
CA SER A 376 -10.92 -5.22 -2.73
C SER A 376 -10.57 -6.47 -1.93
N SER A 377 -11.32 -7.52 -2.18
CA SER A 377 -11.07 -8.88 -1.69
C SER A 377 -10.94 -9.84 -2.87
N CYS A 378 -9.96 -9.58 -3.76
CA CYS A 378 -9.70 -10.46 -4.89
C CYS A 378 -9.38 -11.88 -4.42
N PRO A 379 -9.85 -12.94 -5.12
CA PRO A 379 -9.59 -14.33 -4.72
C PRO A 379 -8.11 -14.69 -4.65
N HIS A 380 -7.29 -14.09 -5.52
CA HIS A 380 -5.85 -14.33 -5.58
C HIS A 380 -5.05 -13.08 -5.21
N PRO A 381 -3.89 -13.23 -4.54
CA PRO A 381 -3.08 -12.09 -4.09
C PRO A 381 -2.58 -11.22 -5.24
N LEU A 382 -2.17 -11.85 -6.35
CA LEU A 382 -1.67 -11.20 -7.56
C LEU A 382 -2.42 -11.75 -8.78
N ASP A 383 -3.50 -11.08 -9.18
CA ASP A 383 -4.20 -11.34 -10.43
C ASP A 383 -3.84 -10.24 -11.43
N LEU A 384 -3.00 -10.59 -12.41
CA LEU A 384 -2.46 -9.63 -13.38
C LEU A 384 -3.55 -9.02 -14.26
N ASP A 385 -4.61 -9.76 -14.56
CA ASP A 385 -5.73 -9.25 -15.36
C ASP A 385 -6.51 -8.20 -14.56
N ILE A 386 -6.76 -8.45 -13.27
CA ILE A 386 -7.41 -7.49 -12.37
C ILE A 386 -6.54 -6.26 -12.13
N LEU A 387 -5.23 -6.44 -11.93
CA LEU A 387 -4.29 -5.33 -11.77
C LEU A 387 -4.24 -4.46 -13.03
N THR A 388 -4.18 -5.07 -14.22
CA THR A 388 -4.18 -4.36 -15.50
C THR A 388 -5.50 -3.64 -15.75
N LEU A 389 -6.64 -4.30 -15.50
CA LEU A 389 -7.96 -3.68 -15.60
C LEU A 389 -8.08 -2.48 -14.64
N SER A 390 -7.56 -2.61 -13.41
CA SER A 390 -7.57 -1.52 -12.43
C SER A 390 -6.75 -0.32 -12.92
N ALA A 391 -5.53 -0.55 -13.42
CA ALA A 391 -4.71 0.52 -13.97
C ALA A 391 -5.39 1.24 -15.16
N ILE A 392 -5.98 0.47 -16.09
CA ILE A 392 -6.73 1.04 -17.21
C ILE A 392 -7.94 1.86 -16.71
N ALA A 393 -8.66 1.36 -15.71
CA ALA A 393 -9.79 2.06 -15.12
C ALA A 393 -9.36 3.41 -14.51
N ASP A 394 -8.25 3.44 -13.77
CA ASP A 394 -7.74 4.64 -13.13
C ASP A 394 -7.40 5.74 -14.13
N PHE A 395 -6.69 5.40 -15.21
CA PHE A 395 -6.37 6.36 -16.28
C PHE A 395 -7.63 6.80 -17.01
N THR A 396 -8.52 5.86 -17.40
CA THR A 396 -9.76 6.16 -18.13
C THR A 396 -10.66 7.11 -17.35
N ILE A 397 -10.84 6.84 -16.05
CA ILE A 397 -11.66 7.68 -15.16
C ILE A 397 -11.02 9.07 -15.02
N SER A 398 -9.71 9.14 -14.80
CA SER A 398 -8.99 10.40 -14.63
C SER A 398 -9.06 11.28 -15.88
N ASP A 399 -8.91 10.71 -17.07
CA ASP A 399 -8.99 11.41 -18.35
C ASP A 399 -10.43 11.89 -18.65
N ALA A 400 -11.44 11.06 -18.36
CA ALA A 400 -12.85 11.44 -18.53
C ALA A 400 -13.22 12.63 -17.61
N LEU A 401 -12.78 12.61 -16.37
CA LEU A 401 -13.01 13.70 -15.41
C LEU A 401 -12.28 14.98 -15.80
N ALA A 402 -11.04 14.90 -16.31
CA ALA A 402 -10.31 16.06 -16.82
C ALA A 402 -11.03 16.73 -17.99
N SER A 403 -11.56 15.90 -18.92
CA SER A 403 -12.27 16.39 -20.12
C SER A 403 -13.60 17.10 -19.78
N SER A 404 -14.31 16.58 -18.76
CA SER A 404 -15.60 17.16 -18.32
C SER A 404 -15.47 18.50 -17.59
N SER A 405 -14.27 18.85 -17.11
CA SER A 405 -14.02 20.12 -16.41
C SER A 405 -13.70 21.29 -17.35
N GLN A 406 -13.55 21.04 -18.65
CA GLN A 406 -13.26 22.05 -19.68
C GLN A 406 -14.53 22.52 -20.43
N THR A 407 -15.68 21.91 -20.17
CA THR A 407 -16.99 22.26 -20.72
C THR A 407 -17.85 22.96 -19.66
#